data_906e170ac430d23436a94d910e9ebdef
#
_entry.id   906e170ac430d23436a94d910e9ebdef
#
_cell.length_a   1.000
_cell.length_b   1.000
_cell.length_c   1.000
_cell.angle_alpha   90.00
_cell.angle_beta   90.00
_cell.angle_gamma   90.00
#
_symmetry.space_group_name_H-M   'P 1'
#
loop_
_entity.id
_entity.type
_entity.pdbx_description
1 polymer ?
#
loop_
_entity_poly.entity_id
_entity_poly.type
_entity_poly.pdbx_seq_one_letter_code
_entity_poly.pdbx_strand_id
1 'polypeptide(L)'
;VESDATPLLELVGVSKSFGGVEALRDVSFTLRAGEIHGLVGENGAGKSTMMKIIAGVHTDYAGTYRIGGAEVHFRSARDALAAGIAMVHQELSIVPDLTVAENVFLGKQPTNRLGIVHWREMVRQAREQLASLGIDVDPNQRIGDLPIGLQQLIEIARVLFSGARIIILDEPTSALSPPEIERLFAVLRRLRDGGRSIVFISHFLDDVLRVSDTVTVFRNGRRVFTSPASETSKSVVIERMIGAGHEELEESYTSDFRLESRPDAPPVLETVGLSLARAYRDVSLQVHAGEVLGIYGFMGCGQVPLARTLFGKLKPDRGAVRIGGSPISLRNTSAARRAGIAFVPESRRSMLFHLEPVYKNTSISILDRISSLWLKPGRERQLAQMHVERLRIRPPRVDALLGSLSGGNQQKVALAKWLSFPPKVLILSEPTRGMDVGAKDEVARIIRNLRDEGLAVVVVSTEPETVLSLADRILIMKKGGIVREFANEVVSKDRLLEAA
;
A
#
# COMPACT_ATOMS: atom_id res chain seq x y z
N VAL A 1 17.03 10.39 32.52
CA VAL A 1 17.64 9.25 33.22
C VAL A 1 17.76 8.14 32.19
N GLU A 2 18.94 8.01 31.54
CA GLU A 2 19.25 6.86 30.68
C GLU A 2 19.25 5.62 31.58
N SER A 3 18.32 4.71 31.31
CA SER A 3 18.30 3.39 31.95
C SER A 3 19.49 2.60 31.37
N ASP A 4 20.43 2.24 32.23
CA ASP A 4 21.70 1.52 31.99
C ASP A 4 21.48 0.02 31.61
N ALA A 5 20.31 -0.31 31.09
CA ALA A 5 19.97 -1.67 30.67
C ALA A 5 20.52 -1.96 29.26
N THR A 6 21.34 -2.99 29.14
CA THR A 6 21.88 -3.47 27.87
C THR A 6 20.73 -3.64 26.85
N PRO A 7 20.84 -3.06 25.63
CA PRO A 7 19.81 -3.21 24.60
C PRO A 7 19.61 -4.67 24.24
N LEU A 8 18.35 -5.04 23.95
CA LEU A 8 18.03 -6.37 23.45
C LEU A 8 18.62 -6.61 22.07
N LEU A 9 18.57 -5.59 21.20
CA LEU A 9 19.15 -5.60 19.87
C LEU A 9 19.85 -4.26 19.61
N GLU A 10 21.04 -4.33 19.03
CA GLU A 10 21.83 -3.16 18.66
C GLU A 10 22.50 -3.34 17.30
N LEU A 11 22.33 -2.36 16.43
CA LEU A 11 23.13 -2.17 15.22
C LEU A 11 24.05 -0.97 15.42
N VAL A 12 25.32 -1.09 15.08
CA VAL A 12 26.31 -0.02 15.21
C VAL A 12 27.02 0.20 13.89
N GLY A 13 26.87 1.39 13.33
CA GLY A 13 27.56 1.80 12.10
C GLY A 13 27.23 0.96 10.86
N VAL A 14 26.02 0.41 10.77
CA VAL A 14 25.64 -0.51 9.69
C VAL A 14 25.50 0.22 8.37
N SER A 15 26.22 -0.29 7.35
CA SER A 15 26.17 0.21 5.97
C SER A 15 25.93 -0.91 4.98
N LYS A 16 25.13 -0.62 3.93
CA LYS A 16 24.77 -1.59 2.89
C LYS A 16 24.57 -0.92 1.55
N SER A 17 25.17 -1.48 0.50
CA SER A 17 25.03 -1.00 -0.87
C SER A 17 24.49 -2.12 -1.79
N PHE A 18 23.76 -1.72 -2.82
CA PHE A 18 23.29 -2.58 -3.91
C PHE A 18 23.64 -1.94 -5.25
N GLY A 19 24.45 -2.62 -6.05
CA GLY A 19 24.81 -2.14 -7.40
C GLY A 19 25.35 -0.71 -7.42
N GLY A 20 26.11 -0.30 -6.40
CA GLY A 20 26.69 1.04 -6.28
C GLY A 20 25.76 2.08 -5.63
N VAL A 21 24.53 1.72 -5.29
CA VAL A 21 23.62 2.60 -4.55
C VAL A 21 23.65 2.24 -3.07
N GLU A 22 24.01 3.19 -2.22
CA GLU A 22 24.02 3.02 -0.76
C GLU A 22 22.58 3.06 -0.23
N ALA A 23 22.09 1.92 0.24
CA ALA A 23 20.77 1.79 0.86
C ALA A 23 20.78 2.12 2.36
N LEU A 24 21.93 1.88 3.04
CA LEU A 24 22.17 2.27 4.42
C LEU A 24 23.57 2.88 4.54
N ARG A 25 23.69 3.95 5.34
CA ARG A 25 24.92 4.73 5.53
C ARG A 25 25.14 4.96 7.03
N ASP A 26 26.06 4.23 7.64
CA ASP A 26 26.46 4.40 9.03
C ASP A 26 25.27 4.46 10.00
N VAL A 27 24.39 3.46 9.90
CA VAL A 27 23.16 3.41 10.67
C VAL A 27 23.40 2.71 11.99
N SER A 28 23.08 3.40 13.10
CA SER A 28 22.98 2.79 14.42
C SER A 28 21.54 2.79 14.90
N PHE A 29 21.08 1.64 15.40
CA PHE A 29 19.71 1.41 15.84
C PHE A 29 19.69 0.54 17.09
N THR A 30 18.82 0.85 18.03
CA THR A 30 18.69 0.13 19.30
C THR A 30 17.23 -0.25 19.55
N LEU A 31 17.00 -1.47 20.02
CA LEU A 31 15.69 -1.96 20.48
C LEU A 31 15.83 -2.44 21.91
N ARG A 32 15.00 -1.92 22.81
CA ARG A 32 14.98 -2.34 24.20
C ARG A 32 14.10 -3.56 24.42
N ALA A 33 14.31 -4.26 25.52
CA ALA A 33 13.43 -5.36 25.90
C ALA A 33 12.04 -4.83 26.29
N GLY A 34 10.97 -5.47 25.79
CA GLY A 34 9.60 -5.04 26.07
C GLY A 34 9.24 -3.67 25.49
N GLU A 35 9.75 -3.33 24.33
CA GLU A 35 9.52 -2.08 23.61
C GLU A 35 8.77 -2.31 22.31
N ILE A 36 7.81 -1.46 21.98
CA ILE A 36 7.30 -1.28 20.63
C ILE A 36 8.02 -0.09 20.01
N HIS A 37 8.92 -0.34 19.07
CA HIS A 37 9.71 0.67 18.41
C HIS A 37 9.15 0.97 17.01
N GLY A 38 8.62 2.17 16.83
CA GLY A 38 8.12 2.66 15.55
C GLY A 38 9.26 3.06 14.62
N LEU A 39 9.22 2.59 13.38
CA LEU A 39 10.20 2.94 12.37
C LEU A 39 9.49 3.60 11.18
N VAL A 40 9.78 4.86 10.93
CA VAL A 40 9.17 5.67 9.89
C VAL A 40 10.20 6.24 8.92
N GLY A 41 9.76 6.71 7.76
CA GLY A 41 10.60 7.30 6.73
C GLY A 41 10.01 7.05 5.35
N GLU A 42 10.47 7.78 4.36
CA GLU A 42 10.03 7.62 2.96
C GLU A 42 10.38 6.25 2.38
N ASN A 43 9.72 5.88 1.26
CA ASN A 43 10.11 4.69 0.51
C ASN A 43 11.53 4.87 -0.06
N GLY A 44 12.37 3.85 0.12
CA GLY A 44 13.79 3.97 -0.21
C GLY A 44 14.66 4.58 0.89
N ALA A 45 14.11 5.01 2.02
CA ALA A 45 14.88 5.55 3.14
C ALA A 45 15.79 4.53 3.87
N GLY A 46 15.71 3.23 3.51
CA GLY A 46 16.54 2.17 4.07
C GLY A 46 15.85 1.27 5.10
N LYS A 47 14.60 1.57 5.50
CA LYS A 47 13.85 0.80 6.53
C LYS A 47 13.84 -0.70 6.26
N SER A 48 13.30 -1.11 5.11
CA SER A 48 13.19 -2.53 4.74
C SER A 48 14.56 -3.20 4.56
N THR A 49 15.59 -2.47 4.17
CA THR A 49 16.97 -2.98 4.10
C THR A 49 17.50 -3.30 5.50
N MET A 50 17.32 -2.38 6.46
CA MET A 50 17.71 -2.60 7.85
C MET A 50 16.96 -3.80 8.44
N MET A 51 15.65 -3.91 8.22
CA MET A 51 14.85 -5.04 8.73
C MET A 51 15.29 -6.37 8.13
N LYS A 52 15.62 -6.40 6.84
CA LYS A 52 16.15 -7.60 6.19
C LYS A 52 17.53 -8.00 6.71
N ILE A 53 18.36 -7.05 7.16
CA ILE A 53 19.60 -7.34 7.87
C ILE A 53 19.29 -7.95 9.24
N ILE A 54 18.40 -7.34 10.02
CA ILE A 54 18.00 -7.86 11.35
C ILE A 54 17.39 -9.26 11.22
N ALA A 55 16.57 -9.51 10.20
CA ALA A 55 15.94 -10.80 9.93
C ALA A 55 16.89 -11.84 9.25
N GLY A 56 18.18 -11.52 9.05
CA GLY A 56 19.16 -12.42 8.45
C GLY A 56 18.93 -12.72 6.96
N VAL A 57 18.16 -11.89 6.26
CA VAL A 57 17.93 -12.00 4.81
C VAL A 57 19.09 -11.37 4.02
N HIS A 58 19.62 -10.24 4.51
CA HIS A 58 20.84 -9.62 4.00
C HIS A 58 21.97 -9.88 4.99
N THR A 59 22.97 -10.63 4.56
CA THR A 59 24.09 -11.06 5.42
C THR A 59 25.41 -10.36 5.11
N ASP A 60 25.47 -9.65 3.97
CA ASP A 60 26.61 -8.91 3.47
C ASP A 60 26.43 -7.40 3.77
N TYR A 61 26.84 -6.94 4.93
CA TYR A 61 26.80 -5.54 5.37
C TYR A 61 28.09 -5.21 6.14
N ALA A 62 28.43 -3.93 6.25
CA ALA A 62 29.46 -3.43 7.14
C ALA A 62 28.83 -2.96 8.47
N GLY A 63 29.62 -2.93 9.54
CA GLY A 63 29.16 -2.55 10.87
C GLY A 63 28.95 -3.75 11.78
N THR A 64 28.45 -3.50 13.00
CA THR A 64 28.31 -4.52 14.04
C THR A 64 26.85 -4.73 14.38
N TYR A 65 26.44 -6.00 14.56
CA TYR A 65 25.13 -6.40 15.02
C TYR A 65 25.23 -7.20 16.31
N ARG A 66 24.52 -6.77 17.39
CA ARG A 66 24.53 -7.40 18.70
C ARG A 66 23.12 -7.76 19.16
N ILE A 67 23.03 -8.86 19.91
CA ILE A 67 21.81 -9.31 20.60
C ILE A 67 22.18 -9.59 22.04
N GLY A 68 21.54 -8.91 23.00
CA GLY A 68 21.85 -9.03 24.42
C GLY A 68 23.32 -8.70 24.73
N GLY A 69 23.92 -7.76 24.00
CA GLY A 69 25.32 -7.36 24.11
C GLY A 69 26.33 -8.25 23.37
N ALA A 70 25.95 -9.47 22.93
CA ALA A 70 26.80 -10.36 22.19
C ALA A 70 26.75 -10.08 20.68
N GLU A 71 27.91 -10.01 20.02
CA GLU A 71 27.96 -9.84 18.57
C GLU A 71 27.49 -11.10 17.84
N VAL A 72 26.67 -10.90 16.82
CA VAL A 72 26.06 -11.97 16.02
C VAL A 72 26.25 -11.76 14.54
N HIS A 73 26.47 -12.84 13.81
CA HIS A 73 26.52 -12.88 12.36
C HIS A 73 25.59 -13.98 11.84
N PHE A 74 24.46 -13.60 11.30
CA PHE A 74 23.54 -14.56 10.69
C PHE A 74 23.99 -14.91 9.26
N ARG A 75 23.90 -16.18 8.92
CA ARG A 75 24.15 -16.69 7.55
C ARG A 75 22.87 -16.86 6.77
N SER A 76 21.72 -16.84 7.44
CA SER A 76 20.40 -17.03 6.86
C SER A 76 19.29 -16.49 7.77
N ALA A 77 18.09 -16.30 7.20
CA ALA A 77 16.88 -15.97 7.97
C ALA A 77 16.50 -17.08 8.98
N ARG A 78 16.93 -18.34 8.75
CA ARG A 78 16.72 -19.44 9.70
C ARG A 78 17.53 -19.23 10.98
N ASP A 79 18.75 -18.70 10.88
CA ASP A 79 19.60 -18.41 12.04
C ASP A 79 18.99 -17.29 12.88
N ALA A 80 18.47 -16.24 12.25
CA ALA A 80 17.77 -15.15 12.93
C ALA A 80 16.50 -15.67 13.64
N LEU A 81 15.73 -16.54 12.98
CA LEU A 81 14.55 -17.17 13.59
C LEU A 81 14.94 -18.06 14.79
N ALA A 82 16.03 -18.81 14.69
CA ALA A 82 16.55 -19.62 15.82
C ALA A 82 17.03 -18.74 16.98
N ALA A 83 17.53 -17.52 16.70
CA ALA A 83 17.87 -16.52 17.71
C ALA A 83 16.65 -15.80 18.31
N GLY A 84 15.44 -16.13 17.84
CA GLY A 84 14.18 -15.58 18.35
C GLY A 84 13.75 -14.28 17.65
N ILE A 85 14.16 -14.06 16.41
CA ILE A 85 13.72 -12.92 15.57
C ILE A 85 12.80 -13.45 14.48
N ALA A 86 11.61 -12.88 14.36
CA ALA A 86 10.66 -13.21 13.28
C ALA A 86 10.15 -11.94 12.60
N MET A 87 9.84 -12.06 11.30
CA MET A 87 9.37 -10.94 10.49
C MET A 87 8.07 -11.31 9.79
N VAL A 88 7.10 -10.40 9.83
CA VAL A 88 5.90 -10.37 8.98
C VAL A 88 6.19 -9.41 7.85
N HIS A 89 6.07 -9.90 6.63
CA HIS A 89 6.31 -9.12 5.42
C HIS A 89 5.06 -8.35 5.00
N GLN A 90 5.25 -7.29 4.20
CA GLN A 90 4.18 -6.48 3.63
C GLN A 90 3.25 -7.29 2.70
N GLU A 91 3.79 -8.25 1.93
CA GLU A 91 2.99 -9.19 1.14
C GLU A 91 2.62 -10.40 1.99
N LEU A 92 1.34 -10.77 2.00
CA LEU A 92 0.84 -11.91 2.76
C LEU A 92 1.55 -13.22 2.34
N SER A 93 2.19 -13.85 3.32
CA SER A 93 2.90 -15.14 3.13
C SER A 93 2.03 -16.32 3.57
N ILE A 94 0.75 -16.30 3.18
CA ILE A 94 -0.23 -17.35 3.45
C ILE A 94 -0.36 -18.30 2.25
N VAL A 95 -0.82 -19.52 2.50
CA VAL A 95 -1.19 -20.48 1.46
C VAL A 95 -2.71 -20.52 1.37
N PRO A 96 -3.35 -19.89 0.35
CA PRO A 96 -4.81 -19.66 0.32
C PRO A 96 -5.64 -20.94 0.31
N ASP A 97 -5.12 -22.02 -0.25
CA ASP A 97 -5.80 -23.32 -0.37
C ASP A 97 -5.77 -24.16 0.91
N LEU A 98 -4.93 -23.80 1.87
CA LEU A 98 -4.85 -24.48 3.16
C LEU A 98 -5.85 -23.88 4.15
N THR A 99 -6.18 -24.66 5.19
CA THR A 99 -7.00 -24.20 6.30
C THR A 99 -6.28 -23.18 7.17
N VAL A 100 -7.02 -22.47 8.01
CA VAL A 100 -6.47 -21.55 9.01
C VAL A 100 -5.48 -22.28 9.94
N ALA A 101 -5.84 -23.47 10.44
CA ALA A 101 -4.96 -24.25 11.31
C ALA A 101 -3.65 -24.65 10.62
N GLU A 102 -3.71 -25.08 9.36
CA GLU A 102 -2.53 -25.41 8.57
C GLU A 102 -1.63 -24.19 8.34
N ASN A 103 -2.20 -23.02 8.08
CA ASN A 103 -1.42 -21.80 7.92
C ASN A 103 -0.77 -21.35 9.24
N VAL A 104 -1.46 -21.43 10.38
CA VAL A 104 -0.91 -21.11 11.70
C VAL A 104 0.29 -21.98 12.04
N PHE A 105 0.21 -23.29 11.76
CA PHE A 105 1.25 -24.28 12.05
C PHE A 105 2.16 -24.59 10.86
N LEU A 106 2.17 -23.78 9.81
CA LEU A 106 2.96 -24.04 8.61
C LEU A 106 4.45 -24.20 8.95
N GLY A 107 5.01 -25.39 8.64
CA GLY A 107 6.38 -25.76 8.97
C GLY A 107 6.63 -26.14 10.44
N LYS A 108 5.60 -26.16 11.31
CA LYS A 108 5.67 -26.52 12.74
C LYS A 108 4.49 -27.38 13.18
N GLN A 109 3.97 -28.20 12.28
CA GLN A 109 2.83 -29.09 12.57
C GLN A 109 3.18 -30.04 13.74
N PRO A 110 2.28 -30.24 14.72
CA PRO A 110 2.48 -31.21 15.75
C PRO A 110 2.48 -32.62 15.15
N THR A 111 3.57 -33.34 15.33
CA THR A 111 3.78 -34.68 14.76
C THR A 111 4.11 -35.70 15.85
N ASN A 112 3.77 -36.96 15.62
CA ASN A 112 4.27 -38.07 16.43
C ASN A 112 5.74 -38.43 16.09
N ARG A 113 6.30 -39.43 16.79
CA ARG A 113 7.67 -39.90 16.57
C ARG A 113 7.92 -40.47 15.15
N LEU A 114 6.85 -40.79 14.41
CA LEU A 114 6.88 -41.29 13.04
C LEU A 114 6.68 -40.18 11.99
N GLY A 115 6.59 -38.90 12.42
CA GLY A 115 6.36 -37.77 11.53
C GLY A 115 4.90 -37.59 11.06
N ILE A 116 3.95 -38.36 11.62
CA ILE A 116 2.53 -38.24 11.28
C ILE A 116 1.91 -37.02 12.01
N VAL A 117 1.21 -36.17 11.29
CA VAL A 117 0.58 -34.94 11.82
C VAL A 117 -0.61 -35.31 12.72
N HIS A 118 -0.65 -34.72 13.91
CA HIS A 118 -1.77 -34.77 14.83
C HIS A 118 -2.83 -33.73 14.52
N TRP A 119 -3.64 -33.94 13.50
CA TRP A 119 -4.64 -32.95 12.97
C TRP A 119 -5.57 -32.41 14.05
N ARG A 120 -6.14 -33.27 14.90
CA ARG A 120 -7.06 -32.82 15.95
C ARG A 120 -6.38 -31.88 16.95
N GLU A 121 -5.15 -32.20 17.30
CA GLU A 121 -4.35 -31.37 18.21
C GLU A 121 -3.99 -30.03 17.57
N MET A 122 -3.58 -30.03 16.31
CA MET A 122 -3.28 -28.81 15.55
C MET A 122 -4.48 -27.88 15.48
N VAL A 123 -5.68 -28.38 15.16
CA VAL A 123 -6.93 -27.59 15.10
C VAL A 123 -7.30 -27.05 16.48
N ARG A 124 -7.15 -27.86 17.54
CA ARG A 124 -7.42 -27.44 18.92
C ARG A 124 -6.48 -26.31 19.35
N GLN A 125 -5.19 -26.48 19.16
CA GLN A 125 -4.18 -25.48 19.49
C GLN A 125 -4.36 -24.20 18.65
N ALA A 126 -4.66 -24.29 17.35
CA ALA A 126 -4.96 -23.14 16.52
C ALA A 126 -6.13 -22.34 17.07
N ARG A 127 -7.22 -23.02 17.47
CA ARG A 127 -8.41 -22.35 18.05
C ARG A 127 -8.07 -21.63 19.36
N GLU A 128 -7.36 -22.28 20.27
CA GLU A 128 -6.96 -21.70 21.54
C GLU A 128 -6.05 -20.47 21.35
N GLN A 129 -5.09 -20.58 20.46
CA GLN A 129 -4.15 -19.51 20.13
C GLN A 129 -4.85 -18.31 19.50
N LEU A 130 -5.68 -18.53 18.48
CA LEU A 130 -6.43 -17.45 17.83
C LEU A 130 -7.41 -16.76 18.81
N ALA A 131 -8.11 -17.55 19.62
CA ALA A 131 -8.99 -17.02 20.67
C ALA A 131 -8.24 -16.15 21.68
N SER A 132 -7.00 -16.51 22.06
CA SER A 132 -6.16 -15.70 22.95
C SER A 132 -5.83 -14.32 22.39
N LEU A 133 -5.86 -14.17 21.06
CA LEU A 133 -5.68 -12.91 20.34
C LEU A 133 -7.01 -12.19 20.04
N GLY A 134 -8.15 -12.76 20.43
CA GLY A 134 -9.48 -12.24 20.12
C GLY A 134 -9.89 -12.42 18.66
N ILE A 135 -9.27 -13.39 17.95
CA ILE A 135 -9.60 -13.75 16.59
C ILE A 135 -10.57 -14.93 16.62
N ASP A 136 -11.84 -14.66 16.31
CA ASP A 136 -12.89 -15.69 16.23
C ASP A 136 -13.04 -16.15 14.77
N VAL A 137 -12.44 -17.31 14.46
CA VAL A 137 -12.49 -17.92 13.13
C VAL A 137 -12.47 -19.43 13.26
N ASP A 138 -13.18 -20.15 12.36
CA ASP A 138 -13.09 -21.62 12.33
C ASP A 138 -11.70 -22.06 11.80
N PRO A 139 -10.89 -22.78 12.62
CA PRO A 139 -9.59 -23.27 12.18
C PRO A 139 -9.62 -24.23 10.97
N ASN A 140 -10.77 -24.83 10.67
CA ASN A 140 -10.93 -25.73 9.52
C ASN A 140 -11.32 -24.99 8.23
N GLN A 141 -11.68 -23.71 8.30
CA GLN A 141 -12.03 -22.91 7.14
C GLN A 141 -10.78 -22.62 6.28
N ARG A 142 -10.93 -22.60 4.96
CA ARG A 142 -9.84 -22.16 4.06
C ARG A 142 -9.51 -20.70 4.32
N ILE A 143 -8.22 -20.40 4.47
CA ILE A 143 -7.78 -19.03 4.75
C ILE A 143 -8.07 -18.09 3.57
N GLY A 144 -8.02 -18.57 2.35
CA GLY A 144 -8.32 -17.79 1.13
C GLY A 144 -9.76 -17.27 1.05
N ASP A 145 -10.70 -17.89 1.78
CA ASP A 145 -12.11 -17.48 1.82
C ASP A 145 -12.38 -16.37 2.85
N LEU A 146 -11.39 -16.05 3.69
CA LEU A 146 -11.49 -15.01 4.71
C LEU A 146 -11.25 -13.61 4.14
N PRO A 147 -11.81 -12.55 4.73
CA PRO A 147 -11.41 -11.18 4.46
C PRO A 147 -9.90 -10.98 4.65
N ILE A 148 -9.29 -10.13 3.83
CA ILE A 148 -7.83 -9.89 3.84
C ILE A 148 -7.34 -9.46 5.22
N GLY A 149 -8.11 -8.63 5.95
CA GLY A 149 -7.75 -8.22 7.31
C GLY A 149 -7.63 -9.40 8.28
N LEU A 150 -8.54 -10.38 8.22
CA LEU A 150 -8.43 -11.61 9.01
C LEU A 150 -7.25 -12.48 8.58
N GLN A 151 -6.99 -12.59 7.27
CA GLN A 151 -5.80 -13.29 6.76
C GLN A 151 -4.52 -12.69 7.34
N GLN A 152 -4.41 -11.38 7.39
CA GLN A 152 -3.27 -10.65 7.94
C GLN A 152 -3.12 -10.88 9.46
N LEU A 153 -4.21 -10.82 10.20
CA LEU A 153 -4.20 -11.12 11.63
C LEU A 153 -3.76 -12.57 11.92
N ILE A 154 -4.17 -13.53 11.09
CA ILE A 154 -3.75 -14.94 11.20
C ILE A 154 -2.26 -15.09 10.87
N GLU A 155 -1.74 -14.38 9.87
CA GLU A 155 -0.30 -14.37 9.57
C GLU A 155 0.51 -13.81 10.74
N ILE A 156 0.07 -12.70 11.31
CA ILE A 156 0.69 -12.13 12.52
C ILE A 156 0.63 -13.17 13.66
N ALA A 157 -0.52 -13.82 13.88
CA ALA A 157 -0.68 -14.87 14.87
C ALA A 157 0.36 -16.00 14.67
N ARG A 158 0.56 -16.49 13.45
CA ARG A 158 1.59 -17.50 13.11
C ARG A 158 2.97 -17.08 13.59
N VAL A 159 3.36 -15.83 13.37
CA VAL A 159 4.66 -15.30 13.82
C VAL A 159 4.73 -15.21 15.33
N LEU A 160 3.65 -14.77 15.99
CA LEU A 160 3.57 -14.69 17.44
C LEU A 160 3.75 -16.06 18.12
N PHE A 161 3.22 -17.12 17.50
CA PHE A 161 3.32 -18.47 17.99
C PHE A 161 4.66 -19.17 17.64
N SER A 162 5.50 -18.51 16.84
CA SER A 162 6.85 -19.01 16.56
C SER A 162 7.77 -19.04 17.79
N GLY A 163 7.39 -18.36 18.90
CA GLY A 163 8.22 -18.21 20.08
C GLY A 163 9.22 -17.05 19.97
N ALA A 164 9.14 -16.22 18.93
CA ALA A 164 10.04 -15.11 18.73
C ALA A 164 9.95 -14.09 19.87
N ARG A 165 11.12 -13.59 20.30
CA ARG A 165 11.24 -12.51 21.31
C ARG A 165 11.27 -11.14 20.66
N ILE A 166 11.77 -11.04 19.42
CA ILE A 166 11.80 -9.84 18.59
C ILE A 166 10.93 -10.08 17.37
N ILE A 167 9.93 -9.23 17.18
CA ILE A 167 8.95 -9.35 16.10
C ILE A 167 9.03 -8.09 15.24
N ILE A 168 9.24 -8.28 13.96
CA ILE A 168 9.27 -7.19 12.97
C ILE A 168 7.95 -7.24 12.18
N LEU A 169 7.22 -6.13 12.17
CA LEU A 169 5.97 -5.98 11.43
C LEU A 169 6.16 -4.91 10.36
N ASP A 170 6.11 -5.31 9.07
CA ASP A 170 6.27 -4.40 7.94
C ASP A 170 4.89 -4.08 7.35
N GLU A 171 4.43 -2.84 7.55
CA GLU A 171 3.13 -2.31 7.09
C GLU A 171 1.90 -3.12 7.56
N PRO A 172 1.80 -3.52 8.85
CA PRO A 172 0.77 -4.47 9.27
C PRO A 172 -0.65 -3.89 9.30
N THR A 173 -0.83 -2.58 9.18
CA THR A 173 -2.15 -1.92 9.19
C THR A 173 -2.68 -1.58 7.80
N SER A 174 -1.88 -1.74 6.74
CA SER A 174 -2.21 -1.29 5.38
C SER A 174 -3.46 -1.92 4.74
N ALA A 175 -3.90 -3.08 5.24
CA ALA A 175 -5.07 -3.81 4.74
C ALA A 175 -6.18 -3.95 5.80
N LEU A 176 -6.02 -3.35 6.98
CA LEU A 176 -6.95 -3.48 8.10
C LEU A 176 -7.96 -2.34 8.15
N SER A 177 -9.18 -2.65 8.55
CA SER A 177 -10.19 -1.66 8.95
C SER A 177 -9.85 -1.08 10.34
N PRO A 178 -10.37 0.12 10.72
CA PRO A 178 -10.11 0.70 12.01
C PRO A 178 -10.40 -0.23 13.20
N PRO A 179 -11.52 -1.00 13.24
CA PRO A 179 -11.72 -1.96 14.33
C PRO A 179 -10.68 -3.09 14.38
N GLU A 180 -10.14 -3.50 13.22
CA GLU A 180 -9.08 -4.51 13.16
C GLU A 180 -7.73 -3.94 13.61
N ILE A 181 -7.44 -2.66 13.29
CA ILE A 181 -6.26 -1.93 13.79
C ILE A 181 -6.28 -1.87 15.32
N GLU A 182 -7.43 -1.51 15.93
CA GLU A 182 -7.56 -1.48 17.39
C GLU A 182 -7.30 -2.85 18.02
N ARG A 183 -7.81 -3.92 17.42
CA ARG A 183 -7.54 -5.30 17.87
C ARG A 183 -6.06 -5.64 17.76
N LEU A 184 -5.43 -5.30 16.65
CA LEU A 184 -3.99 -5.50 16.46
C LEU A 184 -3.20 -4.76 17.54
N PHE A 185 -3.48 -3.48 17.78
CA PHE A 185 -2.78 -2.68 18.79
C PHE A 185 -2.96 -3.26 20.21
N ALA A 186 -4.15 -3.73 20.53
CA ALA A 186 -4.40 -4.40 21.81
C ALA A 186 -3.56 -5.69 21.96
N VAL A 187 -3.37 -6.44 20.87
CA VAL A 187 -2.52 -7.63 20.83
C VAL A 187 -1.05 -7.23 21.01
N LEU A 188 -0.57 -6.22 20.25
CA LEU A 188 0.84 -5.78 20.33
C LEU A 188 1.21 -5.29 21.73
N ARG A 189 0.32 -4.52 22.38
CA ARG A 189 0.54 -4.06 23.76
C ARG A 189 0.63 -5.24 24.74
N ARG A 190 -0.27 -6.22 24.63
CA ARG A 190 -0.20 -7.43 25.47
C ARG A 190 1.10 -8.21 25.29
N LEU A 191 1.61 -8.28 24.06
CA LEU A 191 2.88 -8.96 23.77
C LEU A 191 4.07 -8.20 24.36
N ARG A 192 4.09 -6.87 24.22
CA ARG A 192 5.07 -5.98 24.85
C ARG A 192 5.08 -6.18 26.37
N ASP A 193 3.91 -6.13 26.98
CA ASP A 193 3.73 -6.29 28.44
C ASP A 193 4.16 -7.69 28.89
N GLY A 194 4.06 -8.69 28.01
CA GLY A 194 4.61 -10.03 28.16
C GLY A 194 6.12 -10.16 27.88
N GLY A 195 6.85 -9.03 27.72
CA GLY A 195 8.30 -9.00 27.56
C GLY A 195 8.80 -9.22 26.13
N ARG A 196 7.93 -9.20 25.12
CA ARG A 196 8.33 -9.25 23.71
C ARG A 196 8.65 -7.84 23.19
N SER A 197 9.61 -7.74 22.28
CA SER A 197 9.99 -6.48 21.63
C SER A 197 9.55 -6.47 20.18
N ILE A 198 9.03 -5.34 19.73
CA ILE A 198 8.37 -5.23 18.43
C ILE A 198 8.97 -4.06 17.68
N VAL A 199 9.35 -4.27 16.41
CA VAL A 199 9.63 -3.19 15.46
C VAL A 199 8.42 -3.05 14.57
N PHE A 200 7.78 -1.89 14.65
CA PHE A 200 6.55 -1.56 13.93
C PHE A 200 6.85 -0.56 12.81
N ILE A 201 6.76 -1.00 11.57
CA ILE A 201 6.99 -0.16 10.40
C ILE A 201 5.66 0.19 9.78
N SER A 202 5.39 1.47 9.62
CA SER A 202 4.24 1.95 8.87
C SER A 202 4.50 3.31 8.26
N HIS A 203 3.80 3.61 7.18
CA HIS A 203 3.70 4.95 6.63
C HIS A 203 2.51 5.74 7.21
N PHE A 204 1.62 5.07 7.95
CA PHE A 204 0.53 5.70 8.70
C PHE A 204 1.09 6.21 10.04
N LEU A 205 1.47 7.49 10.07
CA LEU A 205 2.14 8.09 11.23
C LEU A 205 1.26 8.07 12.48
N ASP A 206 -0.06 8.23 12.32
CA ASP A 206 -1.02 8.17 13.43
C ASP A 206 -0.97 6.79 14.12
N ASP A 207 -0.88 5.71 13.35
CA ASP A 207 -0.76 4.34 13.86
C ASP A 207 0.54 4.15 14.65
N VAL A 208 1.66 4.64 14.07
CA VAL A 208 2.98 4.55 14.71
C VAL A 208 3.00 5.28 16.03
N LEU A 209 2.54 6.55 16.07
CA LEU A 209 2.54 7.36 17.28
C LEU A 209 1.61 6.81 18.37
N ARG A 210 0.53 6.12 17.99
CA ARG A 210 -0.45 5.53 18.93
C ARG A 210 0.02 4.22 19.57
N VAL A 211 0.83 3.44 18.85
CA VAL A 211 1.18 2.09 19.31
C VAL A 211 2.59 1.99 19.84
N SER A 212 3.52 2.87 19.41
CA SER A 212 4.93 2.78 19.73
C SER A 212 5.31 3.50 21.03
N ASP A 213 6.32 2.99 21.71
CA ASP A 213 6.94 3.63 22.86
C ASP A 213 8.02 4.63 22.40
N THR A 214 8.80 4.26 21.36
CA THR A 214 9.84 5.09 20.74
C THR A 214 9.63 5.13 19.24
N VAL A 215 9.97 6.25 18.60
CA VAL A 215 9.91 6.42 17.14
C VAL A 215 11.25 6.81 16.60
N THR A 216 11.70 6.12 15.55
CA THR A 216 12.91 6.45 14.79
C THR A 216 12.56 6.82 13.36
N VAL A 217 13.13 7.93 12.88
CA VAL A 217 12.96 8.43 11.51
C VAL A 217 14.19 8.12 10.67
N PHE A 218 13.95 7.52 9.51
CA PHE A 218 14.95 7.26 8.47
C PHE A 218 14.75 8.20 7.28
N ARG A 219 15.86 8.72 6.76
CA ARG A 219 15.90 9.53 5.53
C ARG A 219 17.21 9.28 4.77
N ASN A 220 17.12 8.99 3.48
CA ASN A 220 18.27 8.78 2.57
C ASN A 220 19.31 7.78 3.12
N GLY A 221 18.86 6.65 3.65
CA GLY A 221 19.71 5.59 4.19
C GLY A 221 20.35 5.92 5.54
N ARG A 222 19.91 6.96 6.25
CA ARG A 222 20.44 7.38 7.56
C ARG A 222 19.34 7.47 8.60
N ARG A 223 19.67 7.21 9.86
CA ARG A 223 18.83 7.57 11.01
C ARG A 223 18.98 9.07 11.27
N VAL A 224 17.91 9.84 11.15
CA VAL A 224 17.92 11.29 11.34
C VAL A 224 17.33 11.77 12.65
N PHE A 225 16.48 10.94 13.28
CA PHE A 225 15.81 11.30 14.53
C PHE A 225 15.39 10.04 15.29
N THR A 226 15.42 10.11 16.63
CA THR A 226 14.84 9.10 17.52
C THR A 226 14.33 9.83 18.77
N SER A 227 13.09 9.55 19.19
CA SER A 227 12.47 10.15 20.36
C SER A 227 11.41 9.22 20.96
N PRO A 228 11.09 9.31 22.26
CA PRO A 228 9.87 8.72 22.81
C PRO A 228 8.64 9.21 22.04
N ALA A 229 7.70 8.33 21.74
CA ALA A 229 6.48 8.69 21.01
C ALA A 229 5.65 9.74 21.76
N SER A 230 5.68 9.73 23.10
CA SER A 230 5.01 10.70 23.95
C SER A 230 5.60 12.12 23.92
N GLU A 231 6.85 12.27 23.44
CA GLU A 231 7.58 13.53 23.40
C GLU A 231 7.66 14.12 21.99
N THR A 232 7.03 13.49 21.02
CA THR A 232 7.04 13.94 19.61
C THR A 232 5.63 14.09 19.07
N SER A 233 5.51 14.83 17.97
CA SER A 233 4.23 15.03 17.26
C SER A 233 4.35 14.57 15.82
N LYS A 234 3.21 14.38 15.16
CA LYS A 234 3.13 14.01 13.75
C LYS A 234 3.87 15.00 12.87
N SER A 235 3.71 16.31 13.11
CA SER A 235 4.40 17.38 12.36
C SER A 235 5.92 17.29 12.49
N VAL A 236 6.45 17.08 13.71
CA VAL A 236 7.89 16.90 13.92
C VAL A 236 8.43 15.69 13.16
N VAL A 237 7.69 14.57 13.19
CA VAL A 237 8.07 13.35 12.45
C VAL A 237 8.09 13.61 10.95
N ILE A 238 7.08 14.29 10.40
CA ILE A 238 6.99 14.68 8.98
C ILE A 238 8.16 15.59 8.59
N GLU A 239 8.41 16.66 9.35
CA GLU A 239 9.54 17.57 9.12
C GLU A 239 10.87 16.80 9.05
N ARG A 240 11.10 15.86 9.97
CA ARG A 240 12.31 15.03 9.98
C ARG A 240 12.38 14.05 8.80
N MET A 241 11.24 13.53 8.35
CA MET A 241 11.18 12.64 7.19
C MET A 241 11.52 13.35 5.88
N ILE A 242 10.95 14.53 5.67
CA ILE A 242 11.02 15.25 4.39
C ILE A 242 12.23 16.19 4.38
N GLY A 243 12.55 16.84 5.50
CA GLY A 243 13.61 17.85 5.65
C GLY A 243 13.06 19.26 5.49
N ALA A 244 13.87 20.26 5.86
CA ALA A 244 13.48 21.68 5.80
C ALA A 244 13.16 22.13 4.36
N GLY A 245 12.14 22.98 4.20
CA GLY A 245 11.76 23.60 2.92
C GLY A 245 10.56 22.97 2.20
N HIS A 246 9.76 22.12 2.87
CA HIS A 246 8.57 21.48 2.30
C HIS A 246 7.30 21.78 3.09
N GLU A 247 7.09 23.06 3.43
CA GLU A 247 5.92 23.53 4.22
C GLU A 247 4.59 23.16 3.56
N GLU A 248 4.49 23.19 2.22
CA GLU A 248 3.29 22.77 1.48
C GLU A 248 2.91 21.30 1.68
N LEU A 249 3.92 20.43 1.94
CA LEU A 249 3.70 19.02 2.21
C LEU A 249 3.21 18.77 3.65
N GLU A 250 3.64 19.59 4.60
CA GLU A 250 3.16 19.53 5.98
C GLU A 250 1.67 19.86 6.08
N GLU A 251 1.23 20.89 5.37
CA GLU A 251 -0.18 21.29 5.29
C GLU A 251 -1.04 20.16 4.73
N SER A 252 -0.57 19.43 3.70
CA SER A 252 -1.37 18.36 3.07
C SER A 252 -1.67 17.16 3.97
N TYR A 253 -0.93 16.98 5.09
CA TYR A 253 -1.15 15.91 6.05
C TYR A 253 -1.96 16.32 7.30
N THR A 254 -2.07 17.62 7.55
CA THR A 254 -2.65 18.16 8.78
C THR A 254 -3.88 19.03 8.56
N SER A 255 -4.14 19.48 7.32
CA SER A 255 -5.23 20.41 7.02
C SER A 255 -6.57 19.72 6.74
N ASP A 256 -7.62 20.47 7.06
CA ASP A 256 -8.97 20.22 6.54
C ASP A 256 -9.03 20.61 5.05
N PHE A 257 -9.60 19.74 4.23
CA PHE A 257 -9.68 19.94 2.79
C PHE A 257 -11.04 20.56 2.41
N ARG A 258 -11.00 21.63 1.65
CA ARG A 258 -12.21 22.23 1.09
C ARG A 258 -12.54 21.59 -0.25
N LEU A 259 -13.66 20.88 -0.31
CA LEU A 259 -14.17 20.30 -1.53
C LEU A 259 -14.94 21.31 -2.36
N GLU A 260 -14.90 21.12 -3.69
CA GLU A 260 -15.59 22.01 -4.65
C GLU A 260 -17.07 21.63 -4.79
N SER A 261 -17.84 22.53 -5.41
CA SER A 261 -19.23 22.27 -5.78
C SER A 261 -19.28 21.33 -6.99
N ARG A 262 -20.40 20.60 -7.10
CA ARG A 262 -20.66 19.81 -8.31
C ARG A 262 -20.74 20.75 -9.52
N PRO A 263 -20.02 20.49 -10.63
CA PRO A 263 -20.13 21.29 -11.84
C PRO A 263 -21.54 21.24 -12.45
N ASP A 264 -22.04 22.36 -12.95
CA ASP A 264 -23.34 22.44 -13.65
C ASP A 264 -23.28 21.89 -15.09
N ALA A 265 -22.13 21.46 -15.56
CA ALA A 265 -21.94 20.89 -16.89
C ALA A 265 -22.56 19.46 -17.02
N PRO A 266 -22.97 19.05 -18.22
CA PRO A 266 -23.44 17.69 -18.43
C PRO A 266 -22.35 16.65 -18.10
N PRO A 267 -22.73 15.50 -17.49
CA PRO A 267 -21.74 14.50 -17.09
C PRO A 267 -21.07 13.84 -18.30
N VAL A 268 -19.75 13.63 -18.20
CA VAL A 268 -18.96 12.86 -19.16
C VAL A 268 -19.18 11.35 -18.95
N LEU A 269 -19.22 10.92 -17.68
CA LEU A 269 -19.53 9.55 -17.27
C LEU A 269 -20.73 9.58 -16.35
N GLU A 270 -21.70 8.70 -16.63
CA GLU A 270 -22.86 8.48 -15.77
C GLU A 270 -23.10 6.98 -15.58
N THR A 271 -23.46 6.57 -14.36
CA THR A 271 -23.99 5.24 -14.07
C THR A 271 -25.38 5.37 -13.49
N VAL A 272 -26.27 4.42 -13.84
CA VAL A 272 -27.65 4.36 -13.35
C VAL A 272 -27.94 2.96 -12.83
N GLY A 273 -28.13 2.83 -11.53
CA GLY A 273 -28.51 1.59 -10.87
C GLY A 273 -27.53 0.43 -11.06
N LEU A 274 -26.22 0.72 -11.22
CA LEU A 274 -25.23 -0.28 -11.55
C LEU A 274 -25.06 -1.27 -10.40
N SER A 275 -25.16 -2.58 -10.68
CA SER A 275 -25.10 -3.62 -9.66
C SER A 275 -24.28 -4.80 -10.14
N LEU A 276 -23.51 -5.39 -9.22
CA LEU A 276 -22.75 -6.63 -9.42
C LEU A 276 -22.88 -7.48 -8.15
N ALA A 277 -23.38 -8.71 -8.30
CA ALA A 277 -23.63 -9.62 -7.17
C ALA A 277 -22.39 -9.79 -6.29
N ARG A 278 -22.60 -9.74 -4.95
CA ARG A 278 -21.56 -9.83 -3.92
C ARG A 278 -20.51 -8.71 -3.91
N ALA A 279 -20.61 -7.70 -4.77
CA ALA A 279 -19.64 -6.61 -4.85
C ALA A 279 -20.26 -5.25 -4.54
N TYR A 280 -21.29 -4.83 -5.30
CA TYR A 280 -21.97 -3.55 -5.08
C TYR A 280 -23.41 -3.59 -5.63
N ARG A 281 -24.27 -2.67 -5.15
CA ARG A 281 -25.68 -2.60 -5.50
C ARG A 281 -26.12 -1.17 -5.72
N ASP A 282 -26.93 -0.96 -6.77
CA ASP A 282 -27.63 0.28 -7.09
C ASP A 282 -26.74 1.54 -7.09
N VAL A 283 -25.55 1.40 -7.68
CA VAL A 283 -24.58 2.49 -7.73
C VAL A 283 -24.91 3.44 -8.89
N SER A 284 -25.32 4.65 -8.54
CA SER A 284 -25.56 5.74 -9.47
C SER A 284 -24.59 6.88 -9.15
N LEU A 285 -23.77 7.29 -10.13
CA LEU A 285 -22.82 8.39 -10.01
C LEU A 285 -22.69 9.15 -11.32
N GLN A 286 -22.20 10.37 -11.24
CA GLN A 286 -21.90 11.23 -12.38
C GLN A 286 -20.53 11.85 -12.20
N VAL A 287 -19.77 11.99 -13.29
CA VAL A 287 -18.45 12.64 -13.32
C VAL A 287 -18.43 13.63 -14.48
N HIS A 288 -17.96 14.84 -14.23
CA HIS A 288 -17.97 15.94 -15.17
C HIS A 288 -16.59 16.18 -15.78
N ALA A 289 -16.54 16.90 -16.89
CA ALA A 289 -15.28 17.35 -17.47
C ALA A 289 -14.55 18.29 -16.49
N GLY A 290 -13.23 18.10 -16.31
CA GLY A 290 -12.46 18.88 -15.36
C GLY A 290 -12.82 18.63 -13.90
N GLU A 291 -13.32 17.43 -13.57
CA GLU A 291 -13.64 17.01 -12.21
C GLU A 291 -12.80 15.78 -11.82
N VAL A 292 -12.32 15.78 -10.58
CA VAL A 292 -11.82 14.57 -9.92
C VAL A 292 -12.87 14.08 -8.91
N LEU A 293 -13.56 12.99 -9.26
CA LEU A 293 -14.46 12.32 -8.34
C LEU A 293 -13.70 11.27 -7.52
N GLY A 294 -13.61 11.46 -6.20
CA GLY A 294 -13.08 10.47 -5.25
C GLY A 294 -14.15 9.45 -4.86
N ILE A 295 -13.80 8.17 -4.82
CA ILE A 295 -14.62 7.11 -4.24
C ILE A 295 -13.82 6.50 -3.11
N TYR A 296 -14.24 6.75 -1.89
CA TYR A 296 -13.58 6.29 -0.68
C TYR A 296 -14.40 5.21 0.03
N GLY A 297 -13.73 4.27 0.62
CA GLY A 297 -14.30 3.27 1.51
C GLY A 297 -13.29 2.20 1.89
N PHE A 298 -13.60 1.45 2.95
CA PHE A 298 -12.70 0.40 3.43
C PHE A 298 -12.56 -0.74 2.43
N MET A 299 -11.47 -1.49 2.55
CA MET A 299 -11.20 -2.63 1.68
C MET A 299 -12.39 -3.60 1.66
N GLY A 300 -12.81 -3.98 0.45
CA GLY A 300 -13.95 -4.89 0.27
C GLY A 300 -15.33 -4.22 0.22
N CYS A 301 -15.44 -2.89 0.35
CA CYS A 301 -16.72 -2.20 0.27
C CYS A 301 -17.33 -2.13 -1.15
N GLY A 302 -16.58 -2.55 -2.19
CA GLY A 302 -17.09 -2.64 -3.57
C GLY A 302 -16.49 -1.64 -4.56
N GLN A 303 -15.69 -0.68 -4.11
CA GLN A 303 -15.12 0.38 -4.94
C GLN A 303 -14.17 -0.12 -6.04
N VAL A 304 -13.30 -1.10 -5.74
CA VAL A 304 -12.39 -1.69 -6.74
C VAL A 304 -13.15 -2.51 -7.80
N PRO A 305 -14.09 -3.41 -7.45
CA PRO A 305 -15.00 -4.03 -8.42
C PRO A 305 -15.75 -3.02 -9.28
N LEU A 306 -16.22 -1.89 -8.71
CA LEU A 306 -16.90 -0.83 -9.46
C LEU A 306 -15.97 -0.24 -10.52
N ALA A 307 -14.74 0.17 -10.15
CA ALA A 307 -13.74 0.68 -11.09
C ALA A 307 -13.43 -0.32 -12.23
N ARG A 308 -13.29 -1.60 -11.89
CA ARG A 308 -13.08 -2.68 -12.88
C ARG A 308 -14.27 -2.87 -13.79
N THR A 309 -15.49 -2.71 -13.29
CA THR A 309 -16.73 -2.77 -14.11
C THR A 309 -16.79 -1.58 -15.07
N LEU A 310 -16.51 -0.37 -14.62
CA LEU A 310 -16.49 0.82 -15.47
C LEU A 310 -15.49 0.70 -16.62
N PHE A 311 -14.42 -0.07 -16.43
CA PHE A 311 -13.47 -0.38 -17.50
C PHE A 311 -13.81 -1.65 -18.30
N GLY A 312 -14.93 -2.33 -18.02
CA GLY A 312 -15.34 -3.54 -18.73
C GLY A 312 -14.53 -4.81 -18.41
N LYS A 313 -13.78 -4.82 -17.30
CA LYS A 313 -13.14 -6.05 -16.77
C LYS A 313 -14.12 -6.98 -16.08
N LEU A 314 -15.16 -6.42 -15.45
CA LEU A 314 -16.25 -7.14 -14.83
C LEU A 314 -17.55 -6.75 -15.57
N LYS A 315 -18.45 -7.69 -15.72
CA LYS A 315 -19.75 -7.44 -16.36
C LYS A 315 -20.76 -7.19 -15.25
N PRO A 316 -21.45 -6.02 -15.26
CA PRO A 316 -22.51 -5.78 -14.28
C PRO A 316 -23.72 -6.67 -14.53
N ASP A 317 -24.45 -7.02 -13.48
CA ASP A 317 -25.69 -7.79 -13.56
C ASP A 317 -26.86 -6.90 -13.97
N ARG A 318 -26.86 -5.63 -13.51
CA ARG A 318 -27.92 -4.64 -13.75
C ARG A 318 -27.33 -3.23 -13.87
N GLY A 319 -28.16 -2.35 -14.42
CA GLY A 319 -27.84 -0.93 -14.57
C GLY A 319 -27.24 -0.60 -15.93
N ALA A 320 -26.96 0.68 -16.12
CA ALA A 320 -26.44 1.21 -17.37
C ALA A 320 -25.27 2.17 -17.11
N VAL A 321 -24.36 2.26 -18.09
CA VAL A 321 -23.28 3.24 -18.12
C VAL A 321 -23.42 4.09 -19.38
N ARG A 322 -23.26 5.41 -19.23
CA ARG A 322 -23.30 6.38 -20.34
C ARG A 322 -22.01 7.18 -20.38
N ILE A 323 -21.57 7.47 -21.59
CA ILE A 323 -20.45 8.40 -21.86
C ILE A 323 -20.95 9.51 -22.77
N GLY A 324 -20.86 10.76 -22.31
CA GLY A 324 -21.38 11.93 -23.03
C GLY A 324 -22.87 11.78 -23.36
N GLY A 325 -23.69 11.29 -22.40
CA GLY A 325 -25.12 11.03 -22.54
C GLY A 325 -25.48 9.77 -23.32
N SER A 326 -24.56 9.17 -24.08
CA SER A 326 -24.83 7.98 -24.90
C SER A 326 -24.60 6.68 -24.12
N PRO A 327 -25.55 5.72 -24.11
CA PRO A 327 -25.37 4.46 -23.44
C PRO A 327 -24.25 3.64 -24.09
N ILE A 328 -23.41 3.01 -23.28
CA ILE A 328 -22.33 2.14 -23.74
C ILE A 328 -22.50 0.72 -23.20
N SER A 329 -22.13 -0.26 -24.03
CA SER A 329 -22.10 -1.66 -23.59
C SER A 329 -20.68 -2.05 -23.19
N LEU A 330 -20.44 -2.20 -21.90
CA LEU A 330 -19.15 -2.63 -21.35
C LEU A 330 -18.96 -4.14 -21.41
N ARG A 331 -18.95 -4.70 -22.63
CA ARG A 331 -18.76 -6.15 -22.85
C ARG A 331 -17.35 -6.63 -22.56
N ASN A 332 -16.36 -5.74 -22.74
CA ASN A 332 -14.95 -6.00 -22.50
C ASN A 332 -14.15 -4.69 -22.45
N THR A 333 -12.88 -4.77 -22.07
CA THR A 333 -11.98 -3.62 -21.95
C THR A 333 -11.75 -2.86 -23.26
N SER A 334 -11.83 -3.54 -24.41
CA SER A 334 -11.69 -2.89 -25.72
C SER A 334 -12.90 -1.99 -26.03
N ALA A 335 -14.10 -2.36 -25.60
CA ALA A 335 -15.30 -1.51 -25.72
C ALA A 335 -15.19 -0.26 -24.84
N ALA A 336 -14.73 -0.40 -23.59
CA ALA A 336 -14.49 0.73 -22.70
C ALA A 336 -13.42 1.67 -23.26
N ARG A 337 -12.30 1.15 -23.78
CA ARG A 337 -11.25 1.94 -24.43
C ARG A 337 -11.81 2.73 -25.63
N ARG A 338 -12.57 2.09 -26.51
CA ARG A 338 -13.17 2.79 -27.68
C ARG A 338 -14.15 3.89 -27.25
N ALA A 339 -14.85 3.73 -26.12
CA ALA A 339 -15.71 4.75 -25.56
C ALA A 339 -14.94 5.92 -24.92
N GLY A 340 -13.60 5.82 -24.80
CA GLY A 340 -12.75 6.84 -24.22
C GLY A 340 -12.47 6.64 -22.72
N ILE A 341 -12.64 5.44 -22.17
CA ILE A 341 -12.33 5.14 -20.78
C ILE A 341 -10.92 4.54 -20.68
N ALA A 342 -10.09 5.14 -19.83
CA ALA A 342 -8.78 4.65 -19.43
C ALA A 342 -8.82 4.14 -17.99
N PHE A 343 -7.98 3.16 -17.64
CA PHE A 343 -7.96 2.56 -16.32
C PHE A 343 -6.55 2.20 -15.86
N VAL A 344 -6.13 2.78 -14.75
CA VAL A 344 -4.90 2.39 -14.04
C VAL A 344 -5.30 1.56 -12.82
N PRO A 345 -4.96 0.25 -12.80
CA PRO A 345 -5.32 -0.63 -11.70
C PRO A 345 -4.42 -0.44 -10.48
N GLU A 346 -4.86 -0.98 -9.34
CA GLU A 346 -4.16 -0.98 -8.05
C GLU A 346 -2.77 -1.64 -8.10
N SER A 347 -2.60 -2.64 -8.96
CA SER A 347 -1.32 -3.32 -9.17
C SER A 347 -0.70 -2.93 -10.51
N ARG A 348 0.40 -2.18 -10.45
CA ARG A 348 1.21 -1.82 -11.63
C ARG A 348 1.73 -3.05 -12.37
N ARG A 349 2.07 -4.12 -11.63
CA ARG A 349 2.57 -5.40 -12.19
C ARG A 349 1.55 -6.06 -13.13
N SER A 350 0.25 -5.85 -12.89
CA SER A 350 -0.81 -6.41 -13.76
C SER A 350 -0.99 -5.69 -15.08
N MET A 351 -0.36 -4.51 -15.25
CA MET A 351 -0.55 -3.64 -16.40
C MET A 351 0.73 -3.35 -17.18
N LEU A 352 1.89 -3.38 -16.53
CA LEU A 352 3.17 -2.98 -17.08
C LEU A 352 4.11 -4.19 -17.23
N PHE A 353 4.96 -4.13 -18.23
CA PHE A 353 5.94 -5.17 -18.57
C PHE A 353 7.30 -4.76 -18.02
N HIS A 354 7.71 -5.31 -16.89
CA HIS A 354 8.92 -4.91 -16.16
C HIS A 354 10.23 -5.18 -16.90
N LEU A 355 10.25 -6.21 -17.75
CA LEU A 355 11.41 -6.59 -18.57
C LEU A 355 11.48 -5.83 -19.91
N GLU A 356 10.48 -4.98 -20.19
CA GLU A 356 10.42 -4.18 -21.40
C GLU A 356 10.75 -2.71 -21.12
N PRO A 357 11.31 -1.99 -22.11
CA PRO A 357 11.65 -0.59 -21.95
C PRO A 357 10.41 0.31 -21.82
N VAL A 358 10.65 1.52 -21.32
CA VAL A 358 9.60 2.54 -21.08
C VAL A 358 8.81 2.81 -22.36
N TYR A 359 9.47 2.95 -23.54
CA TYR A 359 8.78 3.27 -24.79
C TYR A 359 7.75 2.20 -25.18
N LYS A 360 8.05 0.91 -25.01
CA LYS A 360 7.10 -0.17 -25.31
C LYS A 360 5.93 -0.17 -24.35
N ASN A 361 6.19 0.07 -23.07
CA ASN A 361 5.12 0.19 -22.07
C ASN A 361 4.19 1.36 -22.35
N THR A 362 4.71 2.47 -22.85
CA THR A 362 3.93 3.67 -23.20
C THR A 362 3.08 3.46 -24.44
N SER A 363 3.64 2.85 -25.51
CA SER A 363 2.99 2.74 -26.81
C SER A 363 2.00 1.58 -26.95
N ILE A 364 2.09 0.55 -26.11
CA ILE A 364 1.34 -0.71 -26.27
C ILE A 364 -0.19 -0.53 -26.35
N SER A 365 -0.73 0.53 -25.74
CA SER A 365 -2.18 0.82 -25.78
C SER A 365 -2.66 1.34 -27.14
N ILE A 366 -1.75 1.74 -28.02
CA ILE A 366 -2.05 2.41 -29.31
C ILE A 366 -1.25 1.84 -30.49
N LEU A 367 -0.68 0.65 -30.37
CA LEU A 367 0.11 0.03 -31.44
C LEU A 367 -0.68 -0.04 -32.75
N ASP A 368 -1.97 -0.33 -32.70
CA ASP A 368 -2.92 -0.33 -33.80
C ASP A 368 -3.04 1.02 -34.53
N ARG A 369 -2.73 2.13 -33.86
CA ARG A 369 -2.72 3.50 -34.41
C ARG A 369 -1.36 3.93 -34.91
N ILE A 370 -0.27 3.41 -34.33
CA ILE A 370 1.11 3.71 -34.78
C ILE A 370 1.41 3.03 -36.10
N SER A 371 0.96 1.78 -36.26
CA SER A 371 1.15 1.02 -37.48
C SER A 371 0.18 -0.15 -37.59
N SER A 372 -0.32 -0.41 -38.77
CA SER A 372 -1.25 -1.52 -39.04
C SER A 372 -0.54 -2.85 -39.36
N LEU A 373 0.70 -2.84 -39.85
CA LEU A 373 1.40 -4.02 -40.33
C LEU A 373 2.77 -4.24 -39.67
N TRP A 374 3.56 -3.19 -39.47
CA TRP A 374 4.91 -3.28 -38.91
C TRP A 374 5.11 -2.34 -37.74
N LEU A 375 5.72 -2.83 -36.66
CA LEU A 375 6.11 -1.97 -35.54
C LEU A 375 7.12 -0.92 -36.01
N LYS A 376 6.95 0.32 -35.54
CA LYS A 376 7.83 1.45 -35.84
C LYS A 376 8.50 1.96 -34.57
N PRO A 377 9.59 1.32 -34.10
CA PRO A 377 10.23 1.66 -32.83
C PRO A 377 10.63 3.14 -32.71
N GLY A 378 10.97 3.80 -33.82
CA GLY A 378 11.27 5.24 -33.84
C GLY A 378 10.07 6.10 -33.43
N ARG A 379 8.86 5.80 -33.95
CA ARG A 379 7.63 6.51 -33.57
C ARG A 379 7.21 6.21 -32.12
N GLU A 380 7.40 4.98 -31.67
CA GLU A 380 7.14 4.60 -30.29
C GLU A 380 8.04 5.36 -29.33
N ARG A 381 9.35 5.47 -29.63
CA ARG A 381 10.30 6.26 -28.84
C ARG A 381 9.97 7.74 -28.82
N GLN A 382 9.60 8.31 -29.96
CA GLN A 382 9.20 9.71 -30.05
C GLN A 382 7.97 10.01 -29.18
N LEU A 383 6.95 9.16 -29.24
CA LEU A 383 5.78 9.26 -28.38
C LEU A 383 6.15 9.14 -26.89
N ALA A 384 6.95 8.15 -26.55
CA ALA A 384 7.39 7.94 -25.18
C ALA A 384 8.22 9.12 -24.66
N GLN A 385 9.09 9.70 -25.49
CA GLN A 385 9.89 10.87 -25.13
C GLN A 385 9.03 12.06 -24.74
N MET A 386 7.98 12.34 -25.52
CA MET A 386 7.00 13.39 -25.20
C MET A 386 6.36 13.20 -23.80
N HIS A 387 5.98 11.96 -23.48
CA HIS A 387 5.40 11.66 -22.17
C HIS A 387 6.44 11.64 -21.04
N VAL A 388 7.67 11.20 -21.31
CA VAL A 388 8.78 11.27 -20.35
C VAL A 388 9.03 12.71 -19.91
N GLU A 389 9.01 13.64 -20.84
CA GLU A 389 9.18 15.07 -20.58
C GLU A 389 7.94 15.65 -19.84
N ARG A 390 6.73 15.43 -20.38
CA ARG A 390 5.47 15.94 -19.83
C ARG A 390 5.24 15.50 -18.38
N LEU A 391 5.48 14.21 -18.08
CA LEU A 391 5.25 13.61 -16.76
C LEU A 391 6.50 13.62 -15.88
N ARG A 392 7.61 14.18 -16.36
CA ARG A 392 8.90 14.23 -15.65
C ARG A 392 9.34 12.86 -15.13
N ILE A 393 9.32 11.84 -16.02
CA ILE A 393 9.77 10.48 -15.68
C ILE A 393 11.29 10.48 -15.52
N ARG A 394 11.79 9.83 -14.47
CA ARG A 394 13.23 9.76 -14.16
C ARG A 394 13.70 8.31 -14.02
N PRO A 395 14.87 7.95 -14.62
CA PRO A 395 15.70 8.78 -15.53
C PRO A 395 14.98 9.06 -16.85
N PRO A 396 15.26 10.19 -17.54
CA PRO A 396 14.58 10.57 -18.79
C PRO A 396 15.11 9.76 -19.99
N ARG A 397 15.02 8.45 -19.91
CA ARG A 397 15.54 7.48 -20.88
C ARG A 397 14.44 6.53 -21.30
N VAL A 398 13.95 6.68 -22.53
CA VAL A 398 12.86 5.85 -23.07
C VAL A 398 13.25 4.38 -23.25
N ASP A 399 14.54 4.08 -23.40
CA ASP A 399 15.07 2.73 -23.51
C ASP A 399 15.40 2.08 -22.15
N ALA A 400 15.23 2.80 -21.02
CA ALA A 400 15.42 2.21 -19.69
C ALA A 400 14.39 1.10 -19.47
N LEU A 401 14.82 -0.01 -18.85
CA LEU A 401 13.91 -1.09 -18.47
C LEU A 401 12.95 -0.58 -17.37
N LEU A 402 11.67 -0.88 -17.53
CA LEU A 402 10.67 -0.43 -16.56
C LEU A 402 10.96 -0.88 -15.12
N GLY A 403 11.45 -2.11 -14.97
CA GLY A 403 11.79 -2.68 -13.66
C GLY A 403 12.91 -1.96 -12.91
N SER A 404 13.72 -1.15 -13.62
CA SER A 404 14.78 -0.34 -12.99
C SER A 404 14.28 1.01 -12.43
N LEU A 405 13.03 1.40 -12.70
CA LEU A 405 12.45 2.65 -12.24
C LEU A 405 11.85 2.52 -10.83
N SER A 406 11.86 3.62 -10.07
CA SER A 406 11.12 3.72 -8.81
C SER A 406 9.62 3.55 -9.00
N GLY A 407 8.90 3.18 -7.95
CA GLY A 407 7.44 3.00 -7.98
C GLY A 407 6.68 4.22 -8.51
N GLY A 408 7.07 5.43 -8.11
CA GLY A 408 6.48 6.67 -8.61
C GLY A 408 6.71 6.86 -10.12
N ASN A 409 7.91 6.57 -10.62
CA ASN A 409 8.18 6.66 -12.06
C ASN A 409 7.47 5.55 -12.87
N GLN A 410 7.31 4.35 -12.32
CA GLN A 410 6.46 3.31 -12.94
C GLN A 410 5.00 3.76 -13.04
N GLN A 411 4.46 4.47 -12.03
CA GLN A 411 3.12 5.03 -12.07
C GLN A 411 2.98 6.09 -13.17
N LYS A 412 3.97 6.95 -13.33
CA LYS A 412 4.01 7.94 -14.41
C LYS A 412 4.02 7.25 -15.79
N VAL A 413 4.73 6.12 -15.96
CA VAL A 413 4.67 5.31 -17.19
C VAL A 413 3.28 4.68 -17.38
N ALA A 414 2.61 4.26 -16.28
CA ALA A 414 1.24 3.77 -16.34
C ALA A 414 0.25 4.84 -16.82
N LEU A 415 0.42 6.08 -16.35
CA LEU A 415 -0.35 7.23 -16.86
C LEU A 415 0.01 7.52 -18.31
N ALA A 416 1.30 7.57 -18.69
CA ALA A 416 1.76 7.80 -20.06
C ALA A 416 1.13 6.82 -21.06
N LYS A 417 1.04 5.54 -20.69
CA LYS A 417 0.39 4.50 -21.50
C LYS A 417 -1.04 4.88 -21.90
N TRP A 418 -1.83 5.42 -20.96
CA TRP A 418 -3.21 5.77 -21.22
C TRP A 418 -3.38 7.16 -21.81
N LEU A 419 -2.50 8.11 -21.51
CA LEU A 419 -2.50 9.43 -22.11
C LEU A 419 -2.04 9.43 -23.55
N SER A 420 -1.35 8.39 -24.01
CA SER A 420 -1.03 8.15 -25.42
C SER A 420 -2.28 7.98 -26.31
N PHE A 421 -3.39 7.61 -25.69
CA PHE A 421 -4.73 7.60 -26.26
C PHE A 421 -5.55 8.65 -25.50
N PRO A 422 -6.00 9.77 -26.11
CA PRO A 422 -6.70 10.82 -25.36
C PRO A 422 -8.00 10.28 -24.76
N PRO A 423 -8.05 9.98 -23.45
CA PRO A 423 -9.25 9.48 -22.81
C PRO A 423 -10.23 10.61 -22.56
N LYS A 424 -11.53 10.28 -22.49
CA LYS A 424 -12.58 11.16 -21.95
C LYS A 424 -12.67 11.04 -20.43
N VAL A 425 -12.42 9.83 -19.93
CA VAL A 425 -12.47 9.49 -18.51
C VAL A 425 -11.23 8.68 -18.15
N LEU A 426 -10.55 9.08 -17.09
CA LEU A 426 -9.43 8.34 -16.50
C LEU A 426 -9.83 7.80 -15.12
N ILE A 427 -9.83 6.48 -14.98
CA ILE A 427 -10.12 5.81 -13.71
C ILE A 427 -8.80 5.35 -13.10
N LEU A 428 -8.55 5.76 -11.86
CA LEU A 428 -7.35 5.46 -11.09
C LEU A 428 -7.73 4.67 -9.84
N SER A 429 -7.28 3.43 -9.74
CA SER A 429 -7.49 2.59 -8.56
C SER A 429 -6.22 2.56 -7.73
N GLU A 430 -6.27 3.07 -6.50
CA GLU A 430 -5.13 3.19 -5.57
C GLU A 430 -3.90 3.87 -6.21
N PRO A 431 -4.04 5.09 -6.78
CA PRO A 431 -2.99 5.68 -7.62
C PRO A 431 -1.68 5.96 -6.90
N THR A 432 -1.71 6.14 -5.58
CA THR A 432 -0.56 6.53 -4.74
C THR A 432 -0.08 5.40 -3.81
N ARG A 433 -0.73 4.24 -3.86
CA ARG A 433 -0.42 3.13 -2.96
C ARG A 433 1.04 2.67 -3.07
N GLY A 434 1.68 2.56 -1.90
CA GLY A 434 3.07 2.10 -1.81
C GLY A 434 4.09 3.08 -2.40
N MET A 435 3.76 4.38 -2.46
CA MET A 435 4.69 5.44 -2.83
C MET A 435 5.15 6.21 -1.61
N ASP A 436 6.34 6.81 -1.71
CA ASP A 436 6.78 7.81 -0.75
C ASP A 436 5.99 9.13 -0.89
N VAL A 437 6.10 9.99 0.12
CA VAL A 437 5.35 11.26 0.19
C VAL A 437 5.64 12.15 -1.01
N GLY A 438 6.91 12.29 -1.40
CA GLY A 438 7.30 13.11 -2.54
C GLY A 438 6.75 12.58 -3.86
N ALA A 439 6.78 11.24 -4.07
CA ALA A 439 6.19 10.63 -5.26
C ALA A 439 4.66 10.72 -5.28
N LYS A 440 3.99 10.63 -4.10
CA LYS A 440 2.54 10.84 -3.99
C LYS A 440 2.15 12.24 -4.47
N ASP A 441 2.87 13.27 -4.01
CA ASP A 441 2.63 14.66 -4.40
C ASP A 441 2.90 14.91 -5.89
N GLU A 442 3.96 14.34 -6.46
CA GLU A 442 4.21 14.44 -7.90
C GLU A 442 3.07 13.83 -8.74
N VAL A 443 2.56 12.65 -8.33
CA VAL A 443 1.41 12.00 -9.00
C VAL A 443 0.14 12.83 -8.80
N ALA A 444 -0.08 13.39 -7.61
CA ALA A 444 -1.21 14.27 -7.33
C ALA A 444 -1.22 15.51 -8.23
N ARG A 445 -0.07 16.17 -8.38
CA ARG A 445 0.06 17.32 -9.30
C ARG A 445 -0.22 16.93 -10.75
N ILE A 446 0.24 15.77 -11.20
CA ILE A 446 -0.08 15.29 -12.55
C ILE A 446 -1.59 15.12 -12.73
N ILE A 447 -2.27 14.50 -11.77
CA ILE A 447 -3.72 14.27 -11.83
C ILE A 447 -4.49 15.59 -11.83
N ARG A 448 -4.11 16.57 -10.98
CA ARG A 448 -4.73 17.90 -10.97
C ARG A 448 -4.52 18.62 -12.30
N ASN A 449 -3.31 18.60 -12.88
CA ASN A 449 -3.06 19.19 -14.19
C ASN A 449 -3.93 18.56 -15.29
N LEU A 450 -4.13 17.23 -15.26
CA LEU A 450 -5.01 16.55 -16.22
C LEU A 450 -6.48 16.97 -16.04
N ARG A 451 -6.93 17.14 -14.79
CA ARG A 451 -8.25 17.72 -14.48
C ARG A 451 -8.38 19.13 -15.06
N ASP A 452 -7.40 20.00 -14.83
CA ASP A 452 -7.40 21.38 -15.29
C ASP A 452 -7.37 21.49 -16.83
N GLU A 453 -6.82 20.49 -17.51
CA GLU A 453 -6.92 20.30 -18.97
C GLU A 453 -8.31 19.82 -19.44
N GLY A 454 -9.28 19.63 -18.51
CA GLY A 454 -10.65 19.22 -18.80
C GLY A 454 -10.92 17.71 -18.76
N LEU A 455 -9.95 16.88 -18.33
CA LEU A 455 -10.15 15.44 -18.23
C LEU A 455 -11.05 15.11 -17.03
N ALA A 456 -12.05 14.25 -17.24
CA ALA A 456 -12.84 13.66 -16.17
C ALA A 456 -12.03 12.54 -15.48
N VAL A 457 -11.85 12.61 -14.17
CA VAL A 457 -11.04 11.65 -13.41
C VAL A 457 -11.87 10.99 -12.31
N VAL A 458 -11.75 9.68 -12.17
CA VAL A 458 -12.30 8.93 -11.02
C VAL A 458 -11.13 8.35 -10.23
N VAL A 459 -11.03 8.72 -8.98
CA VAL A 459 -10.01 8.19 -8.04
C VAL A 459 -10.69 7.26 -7.06
N VAL A 460 -10.29 6.00 -7.04
CA VAL A 460 -10.77 4.99 -6.10
C VAL A 460 -9.66 4.68 -5.12
N SER A 461 -9.86 4.91 -3.82
CA SER A 461 -8.83 4.62 -2.81
C SER A 461 -9.40 4.18 -1.48
N THR A 462 -8.60 3.38 -0.77
CA THR A 462 -8.78 3.04 0.65
C THR A 462 -8.01 3.99 1.56
N GLU A 463 -7.10 4.80 1.00
CA GLU A 463 -6.34 5.82 1.73
C GLU A 463 -7.14 7.13 1.74
N PRO A 464 -7.60 7.63 2.92
CA PRO A 464 -8.36 8.88 3.00
C PRO A 464 -7.56 10.09 2.51
N GLU A 465 -6.25 10.12 2.79
CA GLU A 465 -5.36 11.19 2.35
C GLU A 465 -5.32 11.30 0.82
N THR A 466 -5.35 10.17 0.12
CA THR A 466 -5.33 10.16 -1.35
C THR A 466 -6.58 10.83 -1.94
N VAL A 467 -7.77 10.51 -1.43
CA VAL A 467 -9.01 11.13 -1.95
C VAL A 467 -9.13 12.59 -1.50
N LEU A 468 -8.75 12.91 -0.27
CA LEU A 468 -8.77 14.29 0.25
C LEU A 468 -7.83 15.21 -0.53
N SER A 469 -6.64 14.73 -0.89
CA SER A 469 -5.66 15.54 -1.62
C SER A 469 -5.96 15.69 -3.11
N LEU A 470 -6.78 14.83 -3.70
CA LEU A 470 -7.01 14.79 -5.14
C LEU A 470 -8.40 15.20 -5.56
N ALA A 471 -9.43 14.84 -4.79
CA ALA A 471 -10.81 14.90 -5.23
C ALA A 471 -11.43 16.29 -5.02
N ASP A 472 -12.20 16.72 -6.00
CA ASP A 472 -13.06 17.90 -5.90
C ASP A 472 -14.36 17.55 -5.14
N ARG A 473 -14.79 16.27 -5.23
CA ARG A 473 -15.97 15.72 -4.59
C ARG A 473 -15.73 14.26 -4.22
N ILE A 474 -16.28 13.78 -3.08
CA ILE A 474 -16.02 12.44 -2.56
C ILE A 474 -17.33 11.69 -2.34
N LEU A 475 -17.42 10.48 -2.88
CA LEU A 475 -18.46 9.50 -2.58
C LEU A 475 -17.93 8.48 -1.58
N ILE A 476 -18.71 8.23 -0.52
CA ILE A 476 -18.41 7.18 0.45
C ILE A 476 -19.13 5.91 0.06
N MET A 477 -18.35 4.84 -0.09
CA MET A 477 -18.89 3.52 -0.40
C MET A 477 -18.78 2.59 0.83
N LYS A 478 -19.91 2.01 1.24
CA LYS A 478 -20.00 1.11 2.39
C LYS A 478 -20.91 -0.07 2.06
N LYS A 479 -20.43 -1.31 2.32
CA LYS A 479 -21.20 -2.56 2.10
C LYS A 479 -21.84 -2.65 0.70
N GLY A 480 -21.13 -2.17 -0.31
CA GLY A 480 -21.57 -2.25 -1.71
C GLY A 480 -22.48 -1.11 -2.18
N GLY A 481 -22.82 -0.14 -1.35
CA GLY A 481 -23.65 1.01 -1.73
C GLY A 481 -22.94 2.35 -1.49
N ILE A 482 -23.37 3.39 -2.20
CA ILE A 482 -22.98 4.78 -1.89
C ILE A 482 -23.85 5.23 -0.72
N VAL A 483 -23.23 5.62 0.39
CA VAL A 483 -23.93 6.02 1.62
C VAL A 483 -23.88 7.52 1.88
N ARG A 484 -22.90 8.22 1.33
CA ARG A 484 -22.74 9.67 1.50
C ARG A 484 -21.96 10.28 0.34
N GLU A 485 -22.25 11.54 0.06
CA GLU A 485 -21.49 12.43 -0.82
C GLU A 485 -21.01 13.63 -0.02
N PHE A 486 -19.74 13.98 -0.19
CA PHE A 486 -19.14 15.22 0.30
C PHE A 486 -18.84 16.13 -0.89
N ALA A 487 -19.40 17.34 -0.89
CA ALA A 487 -19.21 18.37 -1.90
C ALA A 487 -19.46 19.76 -1.28
N ASN A 488 -18.73 20.76 -1.72
CA ASN A 488 -18.85 22.15 -1.26
C ASN A 488 -18.77 22.33 0.27
N GLU A 489 -17.98 21.49 0.92
CA GLU A 489 -17.78 21.54 2.37
C GLU A 489 -16.32 21.27 2.73
N VAL A 490 -15.96 21.62 3.97
CA VAL A 490 -14.67 21.30 4.56
C VAL A 490 -14.75 19.91 5.18
N VAL A 491 -13.85 19.01 4.79
CA VAL A 491 -13.82 17.63 5.22
C VAL A 491 -12.47 17.29 5.84
N SER A 492 -12.52 16.81 7.09
CA SER A 492 -11.37 16.24 7.76
C SER A 492 -11.24 14.73 7.49
N LYS A 493 -10.05 14.19 7.73
CA LYS A 493 -9.80 12.75 7.66
C LYS A 493 -10.75 11.97 8.57
N ASP A 494 -10.98 12.45 9.79
CA ASP A 494 -11.84 11.77 10.77
C ASP A 494 -13.30 11.71 10.31
N ARG A 495 -13.84 12.80 9.76
CA ARG A 495 -15.19 12.80 9.17
C ARG A 495 -15.34 11.81 8.02
N LEU A 496 -14.27 11.62 7.23
CA LEU A 496 -14.27 10.67 6.12
C LEU A 496 -14.26 9.23 6.64
N LEU A 497 -13.46 8.96 7.68
CA LEU A 497 -13.37 7.63 8.33
C LEU A 497 -14.68 7.25 9.03
N GLU A 498 -15.34 8.18 9.71
CA GLU A 498 -16.63 7.96 10.39
C GLU A 498 -17.76 7.63 9.40
N ALA A 499 -17.72 8.22 8.21
CA ALA A 499 -18.75 8.00 7.20
C ALA A 499 -18.59 6.65 6.48
N ALA A 500 -17.36 6.11 6.40
CA ALA A 500 -17.04 4.84 5.78
C ALA A 500 -17.24 3.64 6.73
#